data_fb28f451752cff41a21a31e119e0dc52
#
_entry.id   fb28f451752cff41a21a31e119e0dc52
#
_cell.length_a   1.000
_cell.length_b   1.000
_cell.length_c   1.000
_cell.angle_alpha   90.00
_cell.angle_beta   90.00
_cell.angle_gamma   90.00
#
_symmetry.space_group_name_H-M   'P 1'
#
loop_
_entity.id
_entity.type
_entity.pdbx_description
1 polymer ?
#
loop_
_entity_poly.entity_id
_entity_poly.type
_entity_poly.pdbx_seq_one_letter_code
_entity_poly.pdbx_strand_id
1 'polypeptide(L)'
;MNKNIYALCLLVFLGQNVFAQSNEFEEIIVTATKTEKTLQEVPVAVSVISADEVDKANIVDAFDLMQVVPSLDTRQYQTSRNAAFFIRGFGNGSNNNGVEPSVALFIDGVYRSKMQGRISDLPMVERIEVLRGPQSTLFGKNATAGVINIITKKPSFENFGKLSASLGNYNSRKYKAYYTGPLNDQVAYSFSADTHKADGHAKNTVTGGDTNNRDRYSLRADFLIEAADDLEIRVTADYDEYDEFCCQIGNVSVGPGKQAVYALGAQASPNDPFTDQVHYNFDPIATGENSGITINLVKEMDNMTFTSITSSRDSDSFEYTDIDFDSANMLYNETNVNLSAKSQEFRLASKGNEKFNWLLGAYFYQEDADNDSAVIFAGPAWRAYADILALGATQGAFDMAAVGAALGVPSSLIFATGQGSTGIFTQETDTTSFFGQIDINLSEKLTAILGASYIEDEKKATGVDVNTDIFSQIGLVGAGTIGFIQAGFDPATAAALAANPAVNRLLGFRAFQFLPRMQPFPNVGESGQSKDDNVDYTAKLTYLVNDNISVYGGISTGFKS
;
A
#
# COMPACT_ATOMS: atom_id res chain seq x y z
N MET A 1 12.00 -22.54 67.44
CA MET A 1 11.89 -21.86 66.13
C MET A 1 10.53 -22.13 65.54
N ASN A 2 9.77 -21.17 65.58
CA ASN A 2 8.47 -20.73 65.06
C ASN A 2 7.56 -21.72 64.34
N LYS A 3 6.59 -22.26 65.07
CA LYS A 3 5.40 -22.98 64.61
C LYS A 3 4.24 -22.05 64.18
N ASN A 4 4.46 -20.72 64.16
CA ASN A 4 3.40 -19.72 63.98
C ASN A 4 3.32 -19.14 62.56
N ILE A 5 4.16 -19.59 61.59
CA ILE A 5 4.13 -19.08 60.21
C ILE A 5 3.14 -19.87 59.34
N TYR A 6 2.81 -21.10 59.70
CA TYR A 6 1.88 -21.94 58.91
C TYR A 6 0.40 -21.66 59.17
N ALA A 7 0.06 -20.96 60.25
CA ALA A 7 -1.33 -20.61 60.59
C ALA A 7 -1.82 -19.34 59.84
N LEU A 8 -0.93 -18.50 59.31
CA LEU A 8 -1.31 -17.27 58.63
C LEU A 8 -1.58 -17.48 57.13
N CYS A 9 -1.03 -18.54 56.52
CA CYS A 9 -1.28 -18.89 55.13
C CYS A 9 -2.60 -19.64 54.89
N LEU A 10 -3.26 -20.17 55.91
CA LEU A 10 -4.50 -20.95 55.77
C LEU A 10 -5.78 -20.10 55.90
N LEU A 11 -5.66 -18.84 56.33
CA LEU A 11 -6.81 -17.94 56.51
C LEU A 11 -7.11 -17.01 55.30
N VAL A 12 -6.28 -17.02 54.29
CA VAL A 12 -6.48 -16.22 53.07
C VAL A 12 -7.27 -16.98 51.96
N PHE A 13 -7.51 -18.29 52.13
CA PHE A 13 -8.17 -19.13 51.13
C PHE A 13 -9.68 -19.32 51.31
N LEU A 14 -10.32 -18.71 52.27
CA LEU A 14 -11.76 -18.92 52.56
C LEU A 14 -12.67 -17.72 52.26
N GLY A 15 -12.28 -16.82 51.40
CA GLY A 15 -13.06 -15.61 51.10
C GLY A 15 -13.15 -15.20 49.63
N GLN A 16 -12.81 -16.07 48.70
CA GLN A 16 -13.13 -15.78 47.28
C GLN A 16 -14.46 -16.42 46.92
N ASN A 17 -15.54 -15.66 47.06
CA ASN A 17 -16.73 -15.87 46.21
C ASN A 17 -16.28 -15.67 44.77
N VAL A 18 -15.99 -16.74 44.07
CA VAL A 18 -15.91 -16.74 42.60
C VAL A 18 -17.33 -16.38 42.12
N PHE A 19 -17.58 -15.09 41.95
CA PHE A 19 -18.63 -14.69 41.03
C PHE A 19 -18.20 -15.25 39.67
N ALA A 20 -18.79 -16.36 39.27
CA ALA A 20 -18.83 -16.74 37.88
C ALA A 20 -19.53 -15.56 37.18
N GLN A 21 -18.76 -14.61 36.65
CA GLN A 21 -19.24 -13.74 35.60
C GLN A 21 -19.73 -14.71 34.51
N SER A 22 -21.03 -14.77 34.31
CA SER A 22 -21.59 -15.28 33.07
C SER A 22 -20.98 -14.39 31.99
N ASN A 23 -19.92 -14.85 31.33
CA ASN A 23 -19.54 -14.31 30.04
C ASN A 23 -20.72 -14.66 29.12
N GLU A 24 -21.74 -13.81 29.06
CA GLU A 24 -22.54 -13.69 27.87
C GLU A 24 -21.51 -13.33 26.81
N PHE A 25 -21.25 -14.25 25.89
CA PHE A 25 -20.42 -13.97 24.71
C PHE A 25 -21.16 -12.84 23.98
N GLU A 26 -20.57 -11.66 24.00
CA GLU A 26 -21.07 -10.53 23.26
C GLU A 26 -21.18 -10.98 21.80
N GLU A 27 -22.38 -10.93 21.22
CA GLU A 27 -22.62 -11.37 19.86
C GLU A 27 -21.86 -10.43 18.92
N ILE A 28 -20.87 -10.98 18.20
CA ILE A 28 -20.00 -10.19 17.32
C ILE A 28 -20.81 -9.81 16.07
N ILE A 29 -21.17 -8.54 15.96
CA ILE A 29 -21.80 -7.97 14.77
C ILE A 29 -20.73 -7.57 13.77
N VAL A 30 -20.94 -7.91 12.51
CA VAL A 30 -20.06 -7.59 11.38
C VAL A 30 -20.82 -6.91 10.26
N THR A 31 -20.10 -6.10 9.47
CA THR A 31 -20.61 -5.41 8.28
C THR A 31 -20.01 -5.98 6.99
N ALA A 32 -19.43 -7.17 7.08
CA ALA A 32 -18.76 -7.90 5.99
C ALA A 32 -19.63 -8.10 4.72
N THR A 33 -20.96 -8.00 4.85
CA THR A 33 -21.92 -8.08 3.74
C THR A 33 -22.61 -6.76 3.43
N LYS A 34 -22.01 -5.63 3.86
CA LYS A 34 -22.58 -4.26 3.77
C LYS A 34 -23.94 -4.10 4.49
N THR A 35 -24.32 -5.07 5.29
CA THR A 35 -25.43 -5.07 6.23
C THR A 35 -24.95 -5.60 7.57
N GLU A 36 -25.52 -5.14 8.67
CA GLU A 36 -25.21 -5.66 9.99
C GLU A 36 -25.78 -7.07 10.14
N LYS A 37 -24.92 -8.02 10.47
CA LYS A 37 -25.24 -9.41 10.75
C LYS A 37 -24.35 -9.95 11.86
N THR A 38 -24.83 -10.96 12.55
CA THR A 38 -23.96 -11.68 13.47
C THR A 38 -22.89 -12.48 12.72
N LEU A 39 -21.73 -12.68 13.31
CA LEU A 39 -20.65 -13.44 12.70
C LEU A 39 -21.09 -14.85 12.26
N GLN A 40 -22.03 -15.46 13.00
CA GLN A 40 -22.58 -16.78 12.70
C GLN A 40 -23.46 -16.80 11.42
N GLU A 41 -24.08 -15.68 11.09
CA GLU A 41 -24.97 -15.57 9.93
C GLU A 41 -24.24 -15.24 8.63
N VAL A 42 -22.96 -14.84 8.73
CA VAL A 42 -22.18 -14.40 7.56
C VAL A 42 -21.47 -15.58 6.90
N PRO A 43 -21.89 -16.01 5.69
CA PRO A 43 -21.27 -17.14 4.98
C PRO A 43 -20.02 -16.70 4.21
N VAL A 44 -19.06 -16.10 4.93
CA VAL A 44 -17.75 -15.67 4.43
C VAL A 44 -16.71 -16.04 5.47
N ALA A 45 -15.54 -16.47 5.01
CA ALA A 45 -14.41 -16.67 5.90
C ALA A 45 -13.88 -15.30 6.35
N VAL A 46 -14.32 -14.84 7.50
CA VAL A 46 -13.93 -13.55 8.09
C VAL A 46 -13.17 -13.75 9.39
N SER A 47 -12.17 -12.91 9.65
CA SER A 47 -11.58 -12.69 10.98
C SER A 47 -12.03 -11.32 11.45
N VAL A 48 -12.49 -11.25 12.67
CA VAL A 48 -12.87 -9.99 13.32
C VAL A 48 -11.89 -9.75 14.46
N ILE A 49 -11.30 -8.57 14.48
CA ILE A 49 -10.38 -8.12 15.53
C ILE A 49 -11.08 -6.96 16.24
N SER A 50 -11.43 -7.15 17.49
CA SER A 50 -12.09 -6.15 18.33
C SER A 50 -11.13 -5.03 18.74
N ALA A 51 -11.67 -3.89 19.18
CA ALA A 51 -10.87 -2.80 19.76
C ALA A 51 -9.96 -3.26 20.90
N ASP A 52 -10.46 -4.16 21.74
CA ASP A 52 -9.72 -4.73 22.87
C ASP A 52 -8.55 -5.62 22.42
N GLU A 53 -8.74 -6.41 21.35
CA GLU A 53 -7.66 -7.19 20.74
C GLU A 53 -6.62 -6.30 20.05
N VAL A 54 -7.03 -5.23 19.37
CA VAL A 54 -6.12 -4.22 18.80
C VAL A 54 -5.24 -3.61 19.88
N ASP A 55 -5.84 -3.21 21.00
CA ASP A 55 -5.10 -2.65 22.14
C ASP A 55 -4.16 -3.69 22.80
N LYS A 56 -4.63 -4.92 23.04
CA LYS A 56 -3.86 -5.98 23.71
C LYS A 56 -2.71 -6.51 22.86
N ALA A 57 -2.91 -6.62 21.55
CA ALA A 57 -1.88 -7.05 20.61
C ALA A 57 -0.97 -5.89 20.17
N ASN A 58 -1.23 -4.66 20.65
CA ASN A 58 -0.50 -3.44 20.28
C ASN A 58 -0.44 -3.25 18.74
N ILE A 59 -1.58 -3.45 18.08
CA ILE A 59 -1.73 -3.19 16.64
C ILE A 59 -1.70 -1.68 16.42
N VAL A 60 -0.68 -1.20 15.71
CA VAL A 60 -0.45 0.22 15.48
C VAL A 60 -1.01 0.65 14.14
N ASP A 61 -0.71 -0.13 13.11
CA ASP A 61 -1.13 0.11 11.73
C ASP A 61 -1.62 -1.18 11.06
N ALA A 62 -1.98 -1.09 9.79
CA ALA A 62 -2.49 -2.24 9.05
C ALA A 62 -1.42 -3.34 8.82
N PHE A 63 -0.12 -3.04 8.95
CA PHE A 63 0.93 -4.05 8.84
C PHE A 63 0.92 -5.02 10.02
N ASP A 64 0.58 -4.54 11.20
CA ASP A 64 0.57 -5.36 12.42
C ASP A 64 -0.55 -6.41 12.40
N LEU A 65 -1.56 -6.27 11.54
CA LEU A 65 -2.69 -7.22 11.43
C LEU A 65 -2.24 -8.65 11.12
N MET A 66 -1.10 -8.83 10.46
CA MET A 66 -0.56 -10.18 10.20
C MET A 66 -0.21 -10.95 11.48
N GLN A 67 -0.02 -10.26 12.61
CA GLN A 67 0.27 -10.89 13.90
C GLN A 67 -0.94 -11.64 14.45
N VAL A 68 -2.16 -11.20 14.11
CA VAL A 68 -3.43 -11.73 14.64
C VAL A 68 -4.28 -12.39 13.56
N VAL A 69 -3.96 -12.22 12.27
CA VAL A 69 -4.67 -12.82 11.14
C VAL A 69 -3.74 -13.76 10.36
N PRO A 70 -3.71 -15.07 10.64
CA PRO A 70 -2.71 -16.00 10.09
C PRO A 70 -2.69 -16.11 8.56
N SER A 71 -3.78 -15.75 7.89
CA SER A 71 -3.87 -15.79 6.42
C SER A 71 -3.47 -14.49 5.73
N LEU A 72 -3.22 -13.44 6.49
CA LEU A 72 -2.79 -12.13 6.02
C LEU A 72 -1.28 -12.03 6.11
N ASP A 73 -0.64 -11.66 5.01
CA ASP A 73 0.76 -11.27 4.94
C ASP A 73 0.81 -9.81 4.49
N THR A 74 1.59 -9.01 5.16
CA THR A 74 1.76 -7.58 4.87
C THR A 74 3.20 -7.31 4.54
N ARG A 75 3.46 -6.59 3.45
CA ARG A 75 4.81 -6.30 2.98
C ARG A 75 5.00 -4.82 2.74
N GLN A 76 6.14 -4.33 3.18
CA GLN A 76 6.64 -3.02 2.84
C GLN A 76 7.77 -3.19 1.82
N TYR A 77 7.67 -2.52 0.67
CA TYR A 77 8.68 -2.59 -0.38
C TYR A 77 9.49 -1.31 -0.42
N GLN A 78 10.79 -1.39 -0.21
CA GLN A 78 11.80 -0.35 -0.43
C GLN A 78 11.55 1.01 0.24
N THR A 79 10.31 1.37 0.52
CA THR A 79 9.94 2.69 1.05
C THR A 79 8.74 2.59 1.99
N SER A 80 8.53 3.57 2.86
CA SER A 80 7.39 3.60 3.79
C SER A 80 6.04 3.64 3.08
N ARG A 81 5.95 4.26 1.89
CA ARG A 81 4.69 4.38 1.14
C ARG A 81 4.20 3.09 0.48
N ASN A 82 5.07 2.10 0.32
CA ASN A 82 4.75 0.89 -0.46
C ASN A 82 4.21 -0.23 0.43
N ALA A 83 2.92 -0.17 0.76
CA ALA A 83 2.21 -1.18 1.53
C ALA A 83 1.45 -2.16 0.63
N ALA A 84 1.78 -3.44 0.70
CA ALA A 84 1.08 -4.50 -0.02
C ALA A 84 0.49 -5.53 0.94
N PHE A 85 -0.74 -5.95 0.66
CA PHE A 85 -1.46 -6.95 1.43
C PHE A 85 -1.70 -8.21 0.59
N PHE A 86 -1.51 -9.36 1.22
CA PHE A 86 -1.72 -10.68 0.62
C PHE A 86 -2.63 -11.50 1.53
N ILE A 87 -3.64 -12.12 0.96
CA ILE A 87 -4.51 -13.06 1.68
C ILE A 87 -4.39 -14.43 1.04
N ARG A 88 -4.02 -15.45 1.84
CA ARG A 88 -3.76 -16.82 1.36
C ARG A 88 -2.73 -16.88 0.23
N GLY A 89 -1.72 -15.99 0.25
CA GLY A 89 -0.68 -15.88 -0.76
C GLY A 89 -1.08 -15.12 -2.03
N PHE A 90 -2.32 -14.66 -2.16
CA PHE A 90 -2.77 -13.81 -3.27
C PHE A 90 -2.73 -12.35 -2.86
N GLY A 91 -2.07 -11.54 -3.68
CA GLY A 91 -1.91 -10.11 -3.46
C GLY A 91 -1.17 -9.48 -4.62
N ASN A 92 -0.94 -8.19 -4.55
CA ASN A 92 -0.11 -7.47 -5.51
C ASN A 92 1.18 -7.02 -4.85
N GLY A 93 2.31 -7.40 -5.42
CA GLY A 93 3.66 -7.11 -4.93
C GLY A 93 4.46 -6.17 -5.83
N SER A 94 3.82 -5.23 -6.50
CA SER A 94 4.49 -4.32 -7.43
C SER A 94 4.72 -2.93 -6.80
N ASN A 95 5.92 -2.36 -7.00
CA ASN A 95 6.23 -0.96 -6.74
C ASN A 95 5.69 -0.01 -7.83
N ASN A 96 4.72 -0.44 -8.60
CA ASN A 96 4.16 0.32 -9.70
C ASN A 96 2.80 0.90 -9.29
N ASN A 97 2.68 2.23 -9.27
CA ASN A 97 1.45 2.94 -8.92
C ASN A 97 0.30 2.72 -9.92
N GLY A 98 0.58 2.31 -11.16
CA GLY A 98 -0.42 1.93 -12.14
C GLY A 98 -1.05 0.57 -11.88
N VAL A 99 -0.49 -0.25 -10.98
CA VAL A 99 -0.99 -1.61 -10.70
C VAL A 99 -1.96 -1.59 -9.52
N GLU A 100 -3.17 -2.04 -9.78
CA GLU A 100 -4.23 -2.13 -8.79
C GLU A 100 -3.97 -3.26 -7.75
N PRO A 101 -4.42 -3.11 -6.49
CA PRO A 101 -4.31 -4.16 -5.48
C PRO A 101 -5.26 -5.33 -5.74
N SER A 102 -5.02 -6.48 -5.11
CA SER A 102 -5.93 -7.61 -5.10
C SER A 102 -6.64 -7.79 -3.75
N VAL A 103 -6.14 -7.12 -2.72
CA VAL A 103 -6.78 -6.99 -1.41
C VAL A 103 -7.23 -5.53 -1.26
N ALA A 104 -8.53 -5.32 -1.19
CA ALA A 104 -9.09 -3.99 -1.00
C ALA A 104 -9.00 -3.56 0.47
N LEU A 105 -8.67 -2.30 0.72
CA LEU A 105 -8.71 -1.70 2.05
C LEU A 105 -9.80 -0.64 2.10
N PHE A 106 -10.68 -0.75 3.09
CA PHE A 106 -11.74 0.23 3.38
C PHE A 106 -11.60 0.75 4.81
N ILE A 107 -11.87 2.04 4.99
CA ILE A 107 -12.03 2.65 6.32
C ILE A 107 -13.39 3.36 6.31
N ASP A 108 -14.29 2.95 7.20
CA ASP A 108 -15.68 3.44 7.28
C ASP A 108 -16.42 3.43 5.93
N GLY A 109 -16.18 2.38 5.14
CA GLY A 109 -16.78 2.21 3.81
C GLY A 109 -16.10 2.97 2.68
N VAL A 110 -15.05 3.76 2.95
CA VAL A 110 -14.27 4.51 1.96
C VAL A 110 -13.08 3.68 1.49
N TYR A 111 -13.00 3.45 0.19
CA TYR A 111 -11.91 2.71 -0.44
C TYR A 111 -10.59 3.47 -0.41
N ARG A 112 -9.50 2.76 -0.10
CA ARG A 112 -8.11 3.23 -0.16
C ARG A 112 -7.41 2.52 -1.31
N SER A 113 -7.33 3.18 -2.46
CA SER A 113 -6.94 2.55 -3.73
C SER A 113 -5.46 2.21 -3.82
N LYS A 114 -4.61 3.20 -3.69
CA LYS A 114 -3.17 3.08 -3.88
C LYS A 114 -2.42 2.83 -2.57
N MET A 115 -1.21 2.37 -2.69
CA MET A 115 -0.36 2.03 -1.55
C MET A 115 -0.12 3.21 -0.61
N GLN A 116 0.02 4.42 -1.16
CA GLN A 116 0.30 5.65 -0.42
C GLN A 116 -0.81 6.01 0.58
N GLY A 117 -2.06 5.93 0.16
CA GLY A 117 -3.22 6.22 1.01
C GLY A 117 -3.57 5.12 2.03
N ARG A 118 -2.70 4.10 2.19
CA ARG A 118 -2.90 2.95 3.07
C ARG A 118 -2.02 2.94 4.29
N ILE A 119 -1.04 3.84 4.34
CA ILE A 119 -0.08 3.94 5.43
C ILE A 119 -0.55 5.05 6.35
N SER A 120 -1.11 4.66 7.46
CA SER A 120 -1.40 5.54 8.59
C SER A 120 -1.48 4.69 9.84
N ASP A 121 -1.24 5.30 10.99
CA ASP A 121 -1.55 4.67 12.26
C ASP A 121 -3.07 4.51 12.38
N LEU A 122 -3.51 3.39 12.94
CA LEU A 122 -4.93 3.10 13.07
C LEU A 122 -5.61 4.15 13.96
N PRO A 123 -6.73 4.75 13.50
CA PRO A 123 -7.56 5.62 14.34
C PRO A 123 -8.17 4.83 15.49
N MET A 124 -9.01 5.46 16.32
CA MET A 124 -9.77 4.73 17.33
C MET A 124 -10.76 3.79 16.64
N VAL A 125 -10.36 2.52 16.51
CA VAL A 125 -11.18 1.49 15.86
C VAL A 125 -12.25 0.97 16.81
N GLU A 126 -13.37 0.57 16.23
CA GLU A 126 -14.37 -0.29 16.88
C GLU A 126 -14.03 -1.75 16.65
N ARG A 127 -13.74 -2.10 15.38
CA ARG A 127 -13.28 -3.43 14.97
C ARG A 127 -12.62 -3.38 13.59
N ILE A 128 -11.89 -4.45 13.28
CA ILE A 128 -11.33 -4.69 11.95
C ILE A 128 -11.83 -6.03 11.45
N GLU A 129 -12.35 -6.07 10.23
CA GLU A 129 -12.87 -7.26 9.58
C GLU A 129 -11.95 -7.63 8.41
N VAL A 130 -11.40 -8.84 8.40
CA VAL A 130 -10.59 -9.36 7.30
C VAL A 130 -11.33 -10.48 6.59
N LEU A 131 -11.89 -10.15 5.43
CA LEU A 131 -12.68 -11.06 4.58
C LEU A 131 -11.75 -11.76 3.60
N ARG A 132 -11.85 -13.07 3.49
CA ARG A 132 -10.99 -13.91 2.65
C ARG A 132 -11.73 -14.45 1.45
N GLY A 133 -11.06 -14.41 0.30
CA GLY A 133 -11.60 -14.82 -0.99
C GLY A 133 -12.33 -13.68 -1.70
N PRO A 134 -12.83 -13.94 -2.93
CA PRO A 134 -13.42 -12.90 -3.76
C PRO A 134 -14.64 -12.23 -3.10
N GLN A 135 -14.63 -10.90 -3.07
CA GLN A 135 -15.69 -10.05 -2.50
C GLN A 135 -16.20 -9.00 -3.50
N SER A 136 -15.84 -9.11 -4.79
CA SER A 136 -16.12 -8.06 -5.79
C SER A 136 -17.62 -7.82 -6.00
N THR A 137 -18.48 -8.79 -5.74
CA THR A 137 -19.94 -8.63 -5.82
C THR A 137 -20.46 -7.47 -4.97
N LEU A 138 -19.89 -7.22 -3.79
CA LEU A 138 -20.36 -6.17 -2.89
C LEU A 138 -19.34 -5.03 -2.75
N PHE A 139 -18.05 -5.30 -2.89
CA PHE A 139 -16.99 -4.33 -2.66
C PHE A 139 -16.39 -3.76 -3.96
N GLY A 140 -16.87 -4.21 -5.12
CA GLY A 140 -16.40 -3.72 -6.41
C GLY A 140 -15.05 -4.31 -6.84
N LYS A 141 -14.34 -3.61 -7.73
CA LYS A 141 -13.03 -4.03 -8.23
C LYS A 141 -11.99 -4.17 -7.12
N ASN A 142 -10.93 -4.91 -7.41
CA ASN A 142 -9.74 -5.02 -6.54
C ASN A 142 -9.95 -5.76 -5.21
N ALA A 143 -11.08 -6.44 -5.06
CA ALA A 143 -11.41 -7.31 -3.91
C ALA A 143 -11.34 -8.80 -4.29
N THR A 144 -10.40 -9.19 -5.17
CA THR A 144 -10.29 -10.56 -5.71
C THR A 144 -9.71 -11.55 -4.72
N ALA A 145 -8.77 -11.12 -3.87
CA ALA A 145 -8.16 -11.95 -2.82
C ALA A 145 -8.86 -11.79 -1.47
N GLY A 146 -9.47 -10.63 -1.23
CA GLY A 146 -10.19 -10.32 -0.01
C GLY A 146 -10.33 -8.83 0.25
N VAL A 147 -10.82 -8.52 1.45
CA VAL A 147 -11.05 -7.15 1.92
C VAL A 147 -10.54 -7.01 3.35
N ILE A 148 -9.87 -5.91 3.65
CA ILE A 148 -9.62 -5.41 4.99
C ILE A 148 -10.58 -4.24 5.20
N ASN A 149 -11.51 -4.37 6.13
CA ASN A 149 -12.51 -3.35 6.43
C ASN A 149 -12.33 -2.86 7.86
N ILE A 150 -11.91 -1.61 8.01
CA ILE A 150 -11.65 -0.96 9.29
C ILE A 150 -12.86 -0.11 9.63
N ILE A 151 -13.48 -0.40 10.75
CA ILE A 151 -14.62 0.34 11.29
C ILE A 151 -14.13 1.15 12.48
N THR A 152 -14.27 2.47 12.40
CA THR A 152 -13.86 3.37 13.47
C THR A 152 -15.00 3.62 14.44
N LYS A 153 -14.65 3.91 15.69
CA LYS A 153 -15.62 4.19 16.73
C LYS A 153 -16.43 5.44 16.40
N LYS A 154 -17.76 5.33 16.42
CA LYS A 154 -18.66 6.47 16.22
C LYS A 154 -18.60 7.44 17.41
N PRO A 155 -18.85 8.75 17.21
CA PRO A 155 -19.11 9.69 18.30
C PRO A 155 -20.23 9.20 19.22
N SER A 156 -20.10 9.46 20.50
CA SER A 156 -21.08 9.07 21.52
C SER A 156 -21.67 10.30 22.20
N PHE A 157 -22.96 10.23 22.55
CA PHE A 157 -23.60 11.23 23.41
C PHE A 157 -23.22 11.12 24.89
N GLU A 158 -22.47 10.09 25.24
CA GLU A 158 -21.85 9.96 26.54
C GLU A 158 -20.41 10.48 26.51
N ASN A 159 -20.04 11.28 27.52
CA ASN A 159 -18.68 11.78 27.63
C ASN A 159 -17.73 10.63 27.92
N PHE A 160 -16.76 10.42 27.06
CA PHE A 160 -15.72 9.40 27.23
C PHE A 160 -14.39 9.95 26.70
N GLY A 161 -13.32 9.71 27.42
CA GLY A 161 -11.96 10.04 27.01
C GLY A 161 -10.99 8.91 27.27
N LYS A 162 -10.04 8.71 26.36
CA LYS A 162 -8.95 7.75 26.49
C LYS A 162 -7.63 8.43 26.17
N LEU A 163 -6.67 8.33 27.09
CA LEU A 163 -5.29 8.73 26.87
C LEU A 163 -4.42 7.48 26.96
N SER A 164 -3.53 7.32 26.01
CA SER A 164 -2.59 6.21 25.98
C SER A 164 -1.19 6.73 25.74
N ALA A 165 -0.22 6.18 26.48
CA ALA A 165 1.19 6.44 26.29
C ALA A 165 1.93 5.10 26.29
N SER A 166 2.71 4.85 25.23
CA SER A 166 3.53 3.64 25.09
C SER A 166 4.99 4.04 24.90
N LEU A 167 5.88 3.35 25.60
CA LEU A 167 7.32 3.50 25.49
C LEU A 167 7.92 2.14 25.13
N GLY A 168 8.87 2.11 24.24
CA GLY A 168 9.46 0.87 23.75
C GLY A 168 10.95 0.98 23.40
N ASN A 169 11.48 -0.08 22.83
CA ASN A 169 12.83 -0.12 22.29
C ASN A 169 12.99 0.93 21.19
N TYR A 170 14.23 1.27 20.83
CA TYR A 170 14.56 2.29 19.86
C TYR A 170 13.94 3.66 20.20
N ASN A 171 13.95 4.01 21.49
CA ASN A 171 13.39 5.27 21.99
C ASN A 171 11.92 5.51 21.53
N SER A 172 11.19 4.42 21.26
CA SER A 172 9.82 4.49 20.77
C SER A 172 8.91 5.17 21.77
N ARG A 173 8.18 6.17 21.30
CA ARG A 173 7.23 6.97 22.07
C ARG A 173 5.97 7.11 21.25
N LYS A 174 4.87 6.57 21.77
CA LYS A 174 3.55 6.67 21.14
C LYS A 174 2.58 7.30 22.12
N TYR A 175 1.87 8.31 21.68
CA TYR A 175 0.82 8.97 22.45
C TYR A 175 -0.45 8.97 21.63
N LYS A 176 -1.55 8.55 22.24
CA LYS A 176 -2.89 8.62 21.64
C LYS A 176 -3.83 9.33 22.59
N ALA A 177 -4.64 10.24 22.05
CA ALA A 177 -5.71 10.92 22.77
C ALA A 177 -7.00 10.73 21.98
N TYR A 178 -8.06 10.39 22.68
CA TYR A 178 -9.41 10.33 22.12
C TYR A 178 -10.38 10.93 23.10
N TYR A 179 -11.31 11.70 22.59
CA TYR A 179 -12.42 12.21 23.38
C TYR A 179 -13.69 12.21 22.54
N THR A 180 -14.81 11.90 23.16
CA THR A 180 -16.15 12.00 22.57
C THR A 180 -17.14 12.50 23.58
N GLY A 181 -18.21 13.15 23.13
CA GLY A 181 -19.28 13.65 23.97
C GLY A 181 -20.34 14.39 23.16
N PRO A 182 -21.45 14.79 23.80
CA PRO A 182 -22.50 15.58 23.16
C PRO A 182 -22.05 17.04 22.97
N LEU A 183 -22.34 17.60 21.80
CA LEU A 183 -22.36 19.04 21.59
C LEU A 183 -23.73 19.63 22.00
N ASN A 184 -24.79 18.88 21.73
CA ASN A 184 -26.17 19.09 22.17
C ASN A 184 -26.93 17.76 22.09
N ASP A 185 -28.23 17.76 22.30
CA ASP A 185 -29.08 16.54 22.32
C ASP A 185 -29.16 15.81 20.96
N GLN A 186 -28.78 16.48 19.87
CA GLN A 186 -28.85 15.92 18.51
C GLN A 186 -27.46 15.75 17.86
N VAL A 187 -26.39 16.30 18.46
CA VAL A 187 -25.06 16.28 17.86
C VAL A 187 -24.05 15.77 18.89
N ALA A 188 -23.42 14.68 18.59
CA ALA A 188 -22.23 14.21 19.28
C ALA A 188 -20.99 14.46 18.42
N TYR A 189 -19.84 14.58 19.05
CA TYR A 189 -18.56 14.72 18.38
C TYR A 189 -17.52 13.80 18.97
N SER A 190 -16.52 13.48 18.19
CA SER A 190 -15.27 12.90 18.70
C SER A 190 -14.07 13.56 18.04
N PHE A 191 -12.98 13.57 18.79
CA PHE A 191 -11.68 14.01 18.32
C PHE A 191 -10.63 13.00 18.73
N SER A 192 -9.76 12.63 17.80
CA SER A 192 -8.58 11.83 18.08
C SER A 192 -7.32 12.49 17.54
N ALA A 193 -6.24 12.35 18.31
CA ALA A 193 -4.90 12.74 17.91
C ALA A 193 -3.93 11.65 18.35
N ASP A 194 -3.02 11.27 17.47
CA ASP A 194 -1.95 10.37 17.83
C ASP A 194 -0.61 10.81 17.23
N THR A 195 0.46 10.41 17.88
CA THR A 195 1.84 10.59 17.38
C THR A 195 2.66 9.37 17.75
N HIS A 196 3.51 8.96 16.82
CA HIS A 196 4.41 7.84 16.98
C HIS A 196 5.80 8.21 16.49
N LYS A 197 6.76 8.28 17.41
CA LYS A 197 8.18 8.50 17.11
C LYS A 197 9.00 7.33 17.64
N ALA A 198 9.94 6.85 16.81
CA ALA A 198 10.91 5.84 17.19
C ALA A 198 12.19 6.02 16.36
N ASP A 199 13.34 5.80 16.98
CA ASP A 199 14.62 5.75 16.28
C ASP A 199 14.64 4.52 15.35
N GLY A 200 15.42 4.59 14.27
CA GLY A 200 15.58 3.47 13.35
C GLY A 200 16.33 2.31 13.99
N HIS A 201 15.97 1.10 13.61
CA HIS A 201 16.64 -0.11 14.11
C HIS A 201 17.87 -0.49 13.28
N ALA A 202 17.99 0.02 12.09
CA ALA A 202 19.13 -0.23 11.22
C ALA A 202 20.07 1.00 11.17
N LYS A 203 21.37 0.75 11.10
CA LYS A 203 22.40 1.77 11.14
C LYS A 203 23.02 1.99 9.77
N ASN A 204 23.00 3.24 9.28
CA ASN A 204 23.84 3.65 8.17
C ASN A 204 25.25 3.95 8.71
N THR A 205 26.21 3.07 8.44
CA THR A 205 27.56 3.19 9.00
C THR A 205 28.41 4.27 8.30
N VAL A 206 27.94 4.82 7.20
CA VAL A 206 28.62 5.87 6.44
C VAL A 206 28.22 7.26 6.95
N THR A 207 26.94 7.53 7.08
CA THR A 207 26.39 8.81 7.56
C THR A 207 26.35 8.88 9.09
N GLY A 208 26.22 7.72 9.74
CA GLY A 208 25.92 7.62 11.17
C GLY A 208 24.44 7.75 11.51
N GLY A 209 23.56 7.89 10.51
CA GLY A 209 22.11 7.93 10.68
C GLY A 209 21.50 6.56 10.98
N ASP A 210 20.25 6.57 11.37
CA ASP A 210 19.45 5.37 11.58
C ASP A 210 18.36 5.28 10.49
N THR A 211 18.10 4.09 9.97
CA THR A 211 17.04 3.86 8.99
C THR A 211 15.92 3.01 9.58
N ASN A 212 14.75 3.04 8.96
CA ASN A 212 13.52 2.40 9.45
C ASN A 212 13.01 3.01 10.77
N ASN A 213 13.18 4.32 10.94
CA ASN A 213 12.58 5.07 12.02
C ASN A 213 11.05 5.18 11.86
N ARG A 214 10.39 5.77 12.85
CA ARG A 214 8.99 6.21 12.77
C ARG A 214 8.92 7.66 13.21
N ASP A 215 8.27 8.48 12.41
CA ASP A 215 7.83 9.83 12.76
C ASP A 215 6.49 10.10 12.10
N ARG A 216 5.42 9.89 12.85
CA ARG A 216 4.05 9.97 12.36
C ARG A 216 3.18 10.76 13.31
N TYR A 217 2.20 11.45 12.75
CA TYR A 217 1.09 11.97 13.53
C TYR A 217 -0.20 11.89 12.74
N SER A 218 -1.33 11.79 13.43
CA SER A 218 -2.64 11.86 12.81
C SER A 218 -3.63 12.62 13.66
N LEU A 219 -4.61 13.22 12.97
CA LEU A 219 -5.73 13.94 13.55
C LEU A 219 -7.02 13.45 12.89
N ARG A 220 -8.06 13.28 13.70
CA ARG A 220 -9.37 12.95 13.18
C ARG A 220 -10.46 13.64 14.00
N ALA A 221 -11.43 14.21 13.31
CA ALA A 221 -12.64 14.81 13.89
C ALA A 221 -13.86 14.16 13.25
N ASP A 222 -14.79 13.72 14.07
CA ASP A 222 -16.07 13.15 13.66
C ASP A 222 -17.22 13.94 14.31
N PHE A 223 -18.29 14.16 13.55
CA PHE A 223 -19.55 14.67 14.05
C PHE A 223 -20.65 13.68 13.69
N LEU A 224 -21.42 13.27 14.67
CA LEU A 224 -22.60 12.45 14.52
C LEU A 224 -23.82 13.32 14.79
N ILE A 225 -24.72 13.43 13.81
CA ILE A 225 -25.89 14.30 13.83
C ILE A 225 -27.14 13.42 13.68
N GLU A 226 -27.92 13.35 14.72
CA GLU A 226 -29.27 12.77 14.70
C GLU A 226 -30.24 13.85 14.21
N ALA A 227 -30.29 14.03 12.87
CA ALA A 227 -31.06 15.10 12.23
C ALA A 227 -32.59 14.90 12.36
N ALA A 228 -33.02 13.65 12.54
CA ALA A 228 -34.36 13.21 12.89
C ALA A 228 -34.29 11.82 13.52
N ASP A 229 -35.39 11.34 14.11
CA ASP A 229 -35.45 9.99 14.75
C ASP A 229 -35.05 8.86 13.79
N ASP A 230 -35.14 9.10 12.49
CA ASP A 230 -34.87 8.15 11.43
C ASP A 230 -33.73 8.57 10.47
N LEU A 231 -33.00 9.65 10.82
CA LEU A 231 -31.94 10.21 9.98
C LEU A 231 -30.66 10.51 10.78
N GLU A 232 -29.65 9.66 10.57
CA GLU A 232 -28.29 9.82 11.09
C GLU A 232 -27.37 10.37 9.99
N ILE A 233 -26.55 11.37 10.31
CA ILE A 233 -25.49 11.89 9.44
C ILE A 233 -24.19 11.89 10.22
N ARG A 234 -23.15 11.22 9.68
CA ARG A 234 -21.80 11.28 10.23
C ARG A 234 -20.89 12.05 9.26
N VAL A 235 -20.20 13.04 9.76
CA VAL A 235 -19.19 13.82 9.01
C VAL A 235 -17.86 13.58 9.64
N THR A 236 -16.93 13.06 8.87
CA THR A 236 -15.55 12.75 9.28
C THR A 236 -14.57 13.60 8.50
N ALA A 237 -13.61 14.22 9.19
CA ALA A 237 -12.42 14.81 8.59
C ALA A 237 -11.19 14.17 9.22
N ASP A 238 -10.25 13.74 8.40
CA ASP A 238 -9.00 13.11 8.86
C ASP A 238 -7.77 13.68 8.12
N TYR A 239 -6.65 13.71 8.83
CA TYR A 239 -5.34 14.08 8.34
C TYR A 239 -4.29 13.20 9.00
N ASP A 240 -3.35 12.69 8.23
CA ASP A 240 -2.16 12.01 8.72
C ASP A 240 -0.91 12.39 7.92
N GLU A 241 0.24 12.35 8.59
CA GLU A 241 1.53 12.66 8.02
C GLU A 241 2.60 11.70 8.56
N TYR A 242 3.57 11.39 7.71
CA TYR A 242 4.78 10.69 8.10
C TYR A 242 6.03 11.35 7.49
N ASP A 243 7.15 11.33 8.26
CA ASP A 243 8.50 11.76 7.83
C ASP A 243 9.51 10.72 8.32
N GLU A 244 9.91 9.82 7.44
CA GLU A 244 10.66 8.62 7.80
C GLU A 244 11.93 8.46 6.96
N PHE A 245 13.00 7.95 7.58
CA PHE A 245 14.18 7.46 6.89
C PHE A 245 13.99 5.97 6.59
N CYS A 246 13.52 5.65 5.41
CA CYS A 246 13.18 4.30 4.98
C CYS A 246 13.80 3.98 3.61
N CYS A 247 14.26 2.82 3.39
CA CYS A 247 14.25 1.61 4.22
C CYS A 247 15.62 0.93 4.16
N GLN A 248 15.86 0.06 5.13
CA GLN A 248 17.01 -0.86 5.03
C GLN A 248 16.77 -1.88 3.92
N ILE A 249 17.70 -1.98 3.00
CA ILE A 249 17.76 -3.03 1.98
C ILE A 249 19.06 -3.80 2.17
N GLY A 250 18.94 -5.09 2.49
CA GLY A 250 20.06 -5.97 2.69
C GLY A 250 20.48 -6.69 1.41
N ASN A 251 21.79 -6.87 1.20
CA ASN A 251 22.31 -7.70 0.12
C ASN A 251 22.16 -9.17 0.46
N VAL A 252 21.53 -9.94 -0.41
CA VAL A 252 21.47 -11.42 -0.32
C VAL A 252 22.69 -12.06 -1.03
N SER A 253 23.11 -11.46 -2.14
CA SER A 253 24.30 -11.86 -2.86
C SER A 253 24.96 -10.66 -3.54
N VAL A 254 26.25 -10.77 -3.78
CA VAL A 254 26.99 -9.70 -4.46
C VAL A 254 27.25 -10.07 -5.90
N GLY A 255 26.92 -9.13 -6.80
CA GLY A 255 27.23 -9.22 -8.21
C GLY A 255 28.70 -8.87 -8.53
N PRO A 256 29.12 -9.05 -9.79
CA PRO A 256 30.50 -8.76 -10.23
C PRO A 256 30.86 -7.27 -10.11
N GLY A 257 29.87 -6.37 -10.12
CA GLY A 257 30.06 -4.91 -9.95
C GLY A 257 30.64 -4.50 -8.61
N LYS A 258 30.50 -5.32 -7.55
CA LYS A 258 31.03 -5.02 -6.21
C LYS A 258 32.54 -4.76 -6.20
N GLN A 259 33.31 -5.41 -7.04
CA GLN A 259 34.75 -5.19 -7.12
C GLN A 259 35.07 -3.77 -7.63
N ALA A 260 34.25 -3.23 -8.52
CA ALA A 260 34.38 -1.86 -8.97
C ALA A 260 34.04 -0.85 -7.86
N VAL A 261 33.02 -1.14 -7.04
CA VAL A 261 32.69 -0.33 -5.83
C VAL A 261 33.88 -0.29 -4.88
N TYR A 262 34.50 -1.44 -4.58
CA TYR A 262 35.69 -1.48 -3.73
C TYR A 262 36.91 -0.76 -4.35
N ALA A 263 37.07 -0.85 -5.67
CA ALA A 263 38.15 -0.14 -6.37
C ALA A 263 37.97 1.39 -6.33
N LEU A 264 36.74 1.88 -6.14
CA LEU A 264 36.45 3.29 -5.86
C LEU A 264 36.79 3.71 -4.42
N GLY A 265 37.17 2.77 -3.55
CA GLY A 265 37.35 3.01 -2.12
C GLY A 265 36.02 3.05 -1.35
N ALA A 266 34.90 2.68 -1.98
CA ALA A 266 33.60 2.65 -1.39
C ALA A 266 33.29 1.28 -0.73
N GLN A 267 32.22 1.24 0.07
CA GLN A 267 31.76 0.05 0.79
C GLN A 267 30.39 -0.32 0.26
N ALA A 268 30.23 -1.56 -0.20
CA ALA A 268 28.91 -2.12 -0.47
C ALA A 268 28.26 -2.57 0.84
N SER A 269 26.95 -2.42 0.94
CA SER A 269 26.19 -2.90 2.10
C SER A 269 26.47 -4.37 2.38
N PRO A 270 26.42 -4.81 3.66
CA PRO A 270 26.77 -6.18 4.05
C PRO A 270 25.99 -7.22 3.26
N ASN A 271 26.64 -8.36 2.97
CA ASN A 271 26.01 -9.50 2.30
C ASN A 271 25.26 -10.39 3.31
N ASP A 272 24.62 -9.78 4.25
CA ASP A 272 23.77 -10.40 5.27
C ASP A 272 22.64 -9.40 5.60
N PRO A 273 21.42 -9.66 5.17
CA PRO A 273 20.30 -8.77 5.39
C PRO A 273 19.87 -8.66 6.87
N PHE A 274 20.42 -9.50 7.75
CA PHE A 274 20.11 -9.53 9.18
C PHE A 274 21.11 -8.78 10.07
N THR A 275 22.07 -8.05 9.47
CA THR A 275 23.07 -7.30 10.23
C THR A 275 22.54 -5.97 10.79
N ASP A 276 21.37 -5.52 10.37
CA ASP A 276 20.83 -4.18 10.67
C ASP A 276 21.82 -3.05 10.37
N GLN A 277 22.58 -3.22 9.28
CA GLN A 277 23.55 -2.25 8.79
C GLN A 277 23.39 -2.01 7.30
N VAL A 278 23.49 -0.75 6.90
CA VAL A 278 23.58 -0.33 5.51
C VAL A 278 24.77 0.60 5.33
N HIS A 279 25.26 0.72 4.09
CA HIS A 279 26.38 1.59 3.73
C HIS A 279 25.95 2.58 2.65
N TYR A 280 24.88 3.35 2.89
CA TYR A 280 24.39 4.34 1.94
C TYR A 280 25.18 5.64 2.04
N ASN A 281 25.39 6.31 0.91
CA ASN A 281 26.09 7.58 0.88
C ASN A 281 25.26 8.75 1.45
N PHE A 282 23.94 8.57 1.62
CA PHE A 282 23.02 9.48 2.32
C PHE A 282 21.91 8.67 3.02
N ASP A 283 21.15 9.31 3.92
CA ASP A 283 20.02 8.67 4.57
C ASP A 283 18.77 8.86 3.70
N PRO A 284 18.08 7.76 3.29
CA PRO A 284 16.91 7.85 2.42
C PRO A 284 15.73 8.50 3.16
N ILE A 285 14.98 9.35 2.45
CA ILE A 285 13.83 10.10 2.99
C ILE A 285 12.55 9.57 2.34
N ALA A 286 11.51 9.41 3.15
CA ALA A 286 10.15 9.13 2.70
C ALA A 286 9.18 9.99 3.52
N THR A 287 8.49 10.92 2.86
CA THR A 287 7.46 11.75 3.48
C THR A 287 6.12 11.52 2.80
N GLY A 288 5.04 11.78 3.52
CA GLY A 288 3.71 11.74 2.93
C GLY A 288 2.64 12.33 3.84
N GLU A 289 1.62 12.84 3.18
CA GLU A 289 0.44 13.44 3.80
C GLU A 289 -0.81 12.80 3.20
N ASN A 290 -1.79 12.49 4.04
CA ASN A 290 -3.10 12.05 3.62
C ASN A 290 -4.16 12.92 4.30
N SER A 291 -5.17 13.30 3.56
CA SER A 291 -6.30 14.04 4.10
C SER A 291 -7.61 13.61 3.47
N GLY A 292 -8.72 13.85 4.15
CA GLY A 292 -10.01 13.58 3.55
C GLY A 292 -11.20 14.00 4.37
N ILE A 293 -12.32 14.12 3.66
CA ILE A 293 -13.63 14.36 4.23
C ILE A 293 -14.57 13.27 3.74
N THR A 294 -15.35 12.71 4.68
CA THR A 294 -16.39 11.71 4.40
C THR A 294 -17.71 12.14 5.02
N ILE A 295 -18.79 12.02 4.28
CA ILE A 295 -20.15 12.19 4.77
C ILE A 295 -20.88 10.87 4.60
N ASN A 296 -21.31 10.29 5.69
CA ASN A 296 -22.13 9.08 5.73
C ASN A 296 -23.54 9.46 6.23
N LEU A 297 -24.56 9.19 5.43
CA LEU A 297 -25.94 9.42 5.74
C LEU A 297 -26.68 8.08 5.79
N VAL A 298 -27.39 7.83 6.87
CA VAL A 298 -28.26 6.66 7.05
C VAL A 298 -29.68 7.15 7.34
N LYS A 299 -30.60 6.75 6.48
CA LYS A 299 -32.04 7.04 6.62
C LYS A 299 -32.79 5.73 6.83
N GLU A 300 -33.37 5.61 8.00
CA GLU A 300 -34.24 4.50 8.34
C GLU A 300 -35.66 4.78 7.81
N MET A 301 -36.18 3.88 6.98
CA MET A 301 -37.56 3.89 6.49
C MET A 301 -38.32 2.68 7.06
N ASP A 302 -39.62 2.62 6.88
CA ASP A 302 -40.45 1.55 7.47
C ASP A 302 -39.96 0.14 7.13
N ASN A 303 -39.62 -0.09 5.85
CA ASN A 303 -39.27 -1.44 5.35
C ASN A 303 -37.85 -1.54 4.80
N MET A 304 -37.10 -0.47 4.79
CA MET A 304 -35.73 -0.45 4.22
C MET A 304 -34.89 0.65 4.87
N THR A 305 -33.57 0.49 4.76
CA THR A 305 -32.59 1.48 5.16
C THR A 305 -31.91 2.03 3.90
N PHE A 306 -31.85 3.34 3.75
CA PHE A 306 -31.04 4.02 2.74
C PHE A 306 -29.73 4.48 3.35
N THR A 307 -28.61 4.18 2.68
CA THR A 307 -27.28 4.69 3.06
C THR A 307 -26.64 5.43 1.89
N SER A 308 -26.03 6.57 2.16
CA SER A 308 -25.23 7.32 1.20
C SER A 308 -23.86 7.62 1.82
N ILE A 309 -22.77 7.26 1.12
CA ILE A 309 -21.40 7.54 1.55
C ILE A 309 -20.73 8.38 0.46
N THR A 310 -20.39 9.62 0.78
CA THR A 310 -19.66 10.56 -0.09
C THR A 310 -18.28 10.82 0.49
N SER A 311 -17.23 10.71 -0.30
CA SER A 311 -15.87 10.99 0.16
C SER A 311 -15.03 11.73 -0.88
N SER A 312 -14.17 12.64 -0.40
CA SER A 312 -13.09 13.25 -1.15
C SER A 312 -11.80 13.10 -0.36
N ARG A 313 -10.73 12.66 -1.03
CA ARG A 313 -9.44 12.37 -0.38
C ARG A 313 -8.29 12.79 -1.27
N ASP A 314 -7.24 13.28 -0.63
CA ASP A 314 -5.97 13.60 -1.25
C ASP A 314 -4.83 12.88 -0.51
N SER A 315 -3.80 12.50 -1.26
CA SER A 315 -2.61 11.83 -0.73
C SER A 315 -1.39 12.24 -1.54
N ASP A 316 -0.43 12.87 -0.88
CA ASP A 316 0.82 13.31 -1.46
C ASP A 316 1.99 12.55 -0.82
N SER A 317 2.97 12.14 -1.61
CA SER A 317 4.15 11.48 -1.09
C SER A 317 5.41 11.83 -1.89
N PHE A 318 6.50 11.99 -1.17
CA PHE A 318 7.83 12.21 -1.72
C PHE A 318 8.81 11.16 -1.21
N GLU A 319 9.70 10.71 -2.08
CA GLU A 319 10.77 9.78 -1.76
C GLU A 319 12.08 10.21 -2.39
N TYR A 320 13.14 10.10 -1.61
CA TYR A 320 14.52 10.27 -2.04
C TYR A 320 15.32 9.07 -1.54
N THR A 321 15.73 8.19 -2.45
CA THR A 321 16.29 6.89 -2.09
C THR A 321 17.62 6.62 -2.80
N ASP A 322 18.56 6.04 -2.06
CA ASP A 322 19.76 5.44 -2.61
C ASP A 322 19.39 4.14 -3.32
N ILE A 323 19.71 4.01 -4.60
CA ILE A 323 19.33 2.84 -5.41
C ILE A 323 20.53 1.99 -5.85
N ASP A 324 21.75 2.41 -5.58
CA ASP A 324 22.94 1.58 -5.74
C ASP A 324 23.29 0.80 -4.46
N PHE A 325 22.72 1.23 -3.31
CA PHE A 325 22.80 0.56 -2.00
C PHE A 325 24.24 0.40 -1.49
N ASP A 326 25.12 1.34 -1.82
CA ASP A 326 26.49 1.37 -1.36
C ASP A 326 26.97 2.79 -0.97
N SER A 327 28.22 2.94 -0.56
CA SER A 327 28.73 4.23 -0.10
C SER A 327 29.28 5.11 -1.22
N ALA A 328 29.24 4.68 -2.45
CA ALA A 328 29.62 5.49 -3.60
C ALA A 328 28.44 6.39 -4.01
N ASN A 329 28.71 7.67 -4.22
CA ASN A 329 27.67 8.58 -4.72
C ASN A 329 27.48 8.36 -6.23
N MET A 330 26.70 7.35 -6.59
CA MET A 330 26.45 6.97 -7.98
C MET A 330 25.05 7.31 -8.44
N LEU A 331 24.04 6.71 -7.80
CA LEU A 331 22.67 6.74 -8.27
C LEU A 331 21.69 7.01 -7.13
N TYR A 332 20.73 7.87 -7.39
CA TYR A 332 19.56 8.04 -6.50
C TYR A 332 18.27 8.17 -7.28
N ASN A 333 17.18 7.92 -6.60
CA ASN A 333 15.84 8.08 -7.15
C ASN A 333 15.05 9.11 -6.35
N GLU A 334 14.39 10.01 -7.07
CA GLU A 334 13.38 10.91 -6.52
C GLU A 334 12.02 10.49 -7.09
N THR A 335 11.00 10.43 -6.23
CA THR A 335 9.65 10.12 -6.67
C THR A 335 8.65 11.00 -5.94
N ASN A 336 7.81 11.70 -6.72
CA ASN A 336 6.64 12.41 -6.22
C ASN A 336 5.39 11.68 -6.70
N VAL A 337 4.43 11.46 -5.82
CA VAL A 337 3.14 10.89 -6.19
C VAL A 337 2.04 11.69 -5.52
N ASN A 338 1.13 12.20 -6.34
CA ASN A 338 -0.05 12.92 -5.90
C ASN A 338 -1.28 12.12 -6.33
N LEU A 339 -2.20 11.92 -5.42
CA LEU A 339 -3.46 11.21 -5.64
C LEU A 339 -4.61 12.06 -5.16
N SER A 340 -5.64 12.20 -6.00
CA SER A 340 -6.92 12.77 -5.60
C SER A 340 -8.03 11.79 -5.95
N ALA A 341 -8.88 11.45 -4.99
CA ALA A 341 -9.95 10.48 -5.17
C ALA A 341 -11.29 10.98 -4.64
N LYS A 342 -12.35 10.74 -5.40
CA LYS A 342 -13.73 11.03 -5.02
C LYS A 342 -14.56 9.76 -5.15
N SER A 343 -15.44 9.54 -4.19
CA SER A 343 -16.35 8.40 -4.26
C SER A 343 -17.75 8.74 -3.77
N GLN A 344 -18.74 8.06 -4.36
CA GLN A 344 -20.13 8.10 -3.94
C GLN A 344 -20.68 6.69 -3.96
N GLU A 345 -21.21 6.25 -2.83
CA GLU A 345 -21.95 4.98 -2.73
C GLU A 345 -23.38 5.25 -2.28
N PHE A 346 -24.34 4.59 -2.93
CA PHE A 346 -25.73 4.55 -2.50
C PHE A 346 -26.12 3.09 -2.24
N ARG A 347 -26.80 2.84 -1.14
CA ARG A 347 -27.35 1.52 -0.79
C ARG A 347 -28.80 1.61 -0.34
N LEU A 348 -29.57 0.62 -0.73
CA LEU A 348 -30.88 0.33 -0.20
C LEU A 348 -30.86 -1.11 0.33
N ALA A 349 -31.13 -1.30 1.60
CA ALA A 349 -31.20 -2.61 2.24
C ALA A 349 -32.59 -2.83 2.85
N SER A 350 -33.19 -4.00 2.64
CA SER A 350 -34.42 -4.34 3.32
C SER A 350 -34.18 -4.49 4.83
N LYS A 351 -35.15 -4.12 5.65
CA LYS A 351 -35.13 -4.40 7.10
C LYS A 351 -35.46 -5.87 7.43
N GLY A 352 -35.60 -6.68 6.38
CA GLY A 352 -35.81 -8.08 6.49
C GLY A 352 -37.26 -8.48 6.66
N ASN A 353 -37.55 -9.69 6.21
CA ASN A 353 -38.76 -10.41 6.54
C ASN A 353 -38.42 -11.90 6.70
N GLU A 354 -39.38 -12.71 7.14
CA GLU A 354 -39.15 -14.14 7.37
C GLU A 354 -38.72 -14.92 6.11
N LYS A 355 -38.96 -14.39 4.90
CA LYS A 355 -38.69 -15.08 3.64
C LYS A 355 -37.45 -14.63 2.92
N PHE A 356 -37.19 -13.33 2.87
CA PHE A 356 -36.04 -12.82 2.15
C PHE A 356 -35.56 -11.43 2.64
N ASN A 357 -34.25 -11.21 2.52
CA ASN A 357 -33.59 -9.94 2.67
C ASN A 357 -32.92 -9.58 1.36
N TRP A 358 -32.81 -8.29 1.06
CA TRP A 358 -32.16 -7.83 -0.15
C TRP A 358 -31.35 -6.55 0.11
N LEU A 359 -30.30 -6.40 -0.69
CA LEU A 359 -29.45 -5.22 -0.77
C LEU A 359 -29.28 -4.84 -2.24
N LEU A 360 -29.45 -3.57 -2.55
CA LEU A 360 -29.12 -2.97 -3.86
C LEU A 360 -28.19 -1.79 -3.63
N GLY A 361 -27.26 -1.57 -4.56
CA GLY A 361 -26.38 -0.43 -4.47
C GLY A 361 -25.80 0.03 -5.79
N ALA A 362 -25.29 1.27 -5.77
CA ALA A 362 -24.55 1.88 -6.85
C ALA A 362 -23.30 2.54 -6.28
N TYR A 363 -22.17 2.42 -6.94
CA TYR A 363 -20.89 2.99 -6.56
C TYR A 363 -20.25 3.69 -7.74
N PHE A 364 -19.80 4.92 -7.47
CA PHE A 364 -19.08 5.77 -8.41
C PHE A 364 -17.76 6.18 -7.78
N TYR A 365 -16.69 6.07 -8.55
CA TYR A 365 -15.35 6.38 -8.10
C TYR A 365 -14.57 7.07 -9.20
N GLN A 366 -13.89 8.14 -8.84
CA GLN A 366 -12.95 8.86 -9.70
C GLN A 366 -11.63 9.02 -8.96
N GLU A 367 -10.52 8.78 -9.65
CA GLU A 367 -9.17 8.97 -9.12
C GLU A 367 -8.26 9.57 -10.18
N ASP A 368 -7.55 10.61 -9.80
CA ASP A 368 -6.46 11.20 -10.55
C ASP A 368 -5.13 10.86 -9.83
N ALA A 369 -4.18 10.32 -10.57
CA ALA A 369 -2.88 9.91 -10.07
C ALA A 369 -1.77 10.50 -10.92
N ASP A 370 -0.94 11.35 -10.33
CA ASP A 370 0.26 11.89 -10.94
C ASP A 370 1.50 11.30 -10.26
N ASN A 371 2.44 10.83 -11.06
CA ASN A 371 3.69 10.23 -10.57
C ASN A 371 4.88 10.72 -11.38
N ASP A 372 5.72 11.50 -10.75
CA ASP A 372 7.00 11.91 -11.28
C ASP A 372 8.11 11.10 -10.58
N SER A 373 8.87 10.35 -11.36
CA SER A 373 9.96 9.55 -10.82
C SER A 373 11.24 9.77 -11.62
N ALA A 374 12.27 10.26 -10.97
CA ALA A 374 13.57 10.52 -11.57
C ALA A 374 14.62 9.55 -11.01
N VAL A 375 15.34 8.87 -11.91
CA VAL A 375 16.59 8.19 -11.58
C VAL A 375 17.74 9.07 -12.07
N ILE A 376 18.56 9.56 -11.17
CA ILE A 376 19.62 10.51 -11.44
C ILE A 376 20.99 9.89 -11.16
N PHE A 377 21.91 10.04 -12.10
CA PHE A 377 23.31 9.62 -11.97
C PHE A 377 24.06 10.74 -11.27
N ALA A 378 24.17 10.64 -9.94
CA ALA A 378 24.43 11.78 -9.12
C ALA A 378 25.83 12.36 -9.22
N GLY A 379 26.82 11.61 -9.57
CA GLY A 379 28.07 12.21 -9.40
C GLY A 379 29.27 11.57 -10.10
N PRO A 380 30.47 12.02 -9.77
CA PRO A 380 31.71 11.52 -10.37
C PRO A 380 31.95 10.04 -10.08
N ALA A 381 31.31 9.47 -9.03
CA ALA A 381 31.43 8.06 -8.71
C ALA A 381 30.83 7.17 -9.82
N TRP A 382 29.70 7.57 -10.44
CA TRP A 382 29.12 6.82 -11.55
C TRP A 382 30.07 6.74 -12.74
N ARG A 383 30.67 7.87 -13.13
CA ARG A 383 31.66 7.91 -14.21
C ARG A 383 32.88 7.04 -13.88
N ALA A 384 33.44 7.16 -12.70
CA ALA A 384 34.59 6.39 -12.26
C ALA A 384 34.29 4.87 -12.18
N TYR A 385 33.08 4.51 -11.73
CA TYR A 385 32.58 3.14 -11.74
C TYR A 385 32.53 2.58 -13.17
N ALA A 386 31.96 3.34 -14.10
CA ALA A 386 31.90 2.96 -15.51
C ALA A 386 33.29 2.81 -16.14
N ASP A 387 34.24 3.69 -15.80
CA ASP A 387 35.62 3.59 -16.25
C ASP A 387 36.30 2.30 -15.76
N ILE A 388 36.12 1.92 -14.48
CA ILE A 388 36.66 0.68 -13.91
C ILE A 388 36.10 -0.55 -14.63
N LEU A 389 34.77 -0.58 -14.85
CA LEU A 389 34.13 -1.69 -15.54
C LEU A 389 34.56 -1.77 -17.02
N ALA A 390 34.68 -0.64 -17.70
CA ALA A 390 35.12 -0.58 -19.10
C ALA A 390 36.58 -1.07 -19.25
N LEU A 391 37.48 -0.58 -18.41
CA LEU A 391 38.86 -1.03 -18.38
C LEU A 391 38.97 -2.53 -18.07
N GLY A 392 38.17 -3.03 -17.11
CA GLY A 392 38.12 -4.46 -16.79
C GLY A 392 37.63 -5.30 -17.97
N ALA A 393 36.55 -4.90 -18.62
CA ALA A 393 35.98 -5.62 -19.76
C ALA A 393 36.88 -5.59 -21.00
N THR A 394 37.68 -4.54 -21.16
CA THR A 394 38.57 -4.35 -22.32
C THR A 394 40.03 -4.66 -22.04
N GLN A 395 40.35 -5.27 -20.88
CA GLN A 395 41.71 -5.58 -20.44
C GLN A 395 42.63 -4.33 -20.44
N GLY A 396 42.11 -3.18 -20.02
CA GLY A 396 42.83 -1.91 -19.92
C GLY A 396 42.86 -1.10 -21.22
N ALA A 397 42.17 -1.53 -22.29
CA ALA A 397 42.28 -0.88 -23.60
C ALA A 397 41.41 0.40 -23.71
N PHE A 398 40.26 0.45 -23.06
CA PHE A 398 39.31 1.57 -23.17
C PHE A 398 38.69 1.93 -21.83
N ASP A 399 38.71 3.23 -21.55
CA ASP A 399 37.88 3.90 -20.54
C ASP A 399 36.74 4.68 -21.22
N MET A 400 35.89 5.33 -20.47
CA MET A 400 34.80 6.15 -21.02
C MET A 400 35.32 7.41 -21.77
N ALA A 401 36.55 7.86 -21.52
CA ALA A 401 37.14 8.93 -22.29
C ALA A 401 37.51 8.46 -23.72
N ALA A 402 38.14 7.31 -23.82
CA ALA A 402 38.45 6.66 -25.10
C ALA A 402 37.16 6.30 -25.87
N VAL A 403 36.13 5.82 -25.18
CA VAL A 403 34.80 5.57 -25.77
C VAL A 403 34.20 6.86 -26.31
N GLY A 404 34.23 7.95 -25.54
CA GLY A 404 33.75 9.28 -25.99
C GLY A 404 34.47 9.77 -27.22
N ALA A 405 35.80 9.68 -27.23
CA ALA A 405 36.62 10.06 -28.39
C ALA A 405 36.25 9.21 -29.64
N ALA A 406 36.05 7.90 -29.49
CA ALA A 406 35.63 7.03 -30.58
C ALA A 406 34.23 7.36 -31.12
N LEU A 407 33.37 7.91 -30.28
CA LEU A 407 31.99 8.29 -30.59
C LEU A 407 31.87 9.76 -31.05
N GLY A 408 32.97 10.56 -31.00
CA GLY A 408 32.94 11.99 -31.29
C GLY A 408 32.21 12.82 -30.23
N VAL A 409 32.07 12.31 -29.01
CA VAL A 409 31.40 12.98 -27.88
C VAL A 409 32.46 13.46 -26.89
N PRO A 410 32.42 14.74 -26.43
CA PRO A 410 33.28 15.20 -25.36
C PRO A 410 33.17 14.31 -24.13
N SER A 411 34.29 13.83 -23.62
CA SER A 411 34.31 12.89 -22.50
C SER A 411 33.65 13.45 -21.23
N SER A 412 33.64 14.75 -21.05
CA SER A 412 32.99 15.45 -19.94
C SER A 412 31.45 15.35 -19.97
N LEU A 413 30.88 14.99 -21.11
CA LEU A 413 29.42 14.84 -21.29
C LEU A 413 28.95 13.39 -21.10
N ILE A 414 29.88 12.44 -21.01
CA ILE A 414 29.54 11.03 -20.78
C ILE A 414 29.43 10.80 -19.27
N PHE A 415 28.23 10.44 -18.81
CA PHE A 415 27.92 10.26 -17.39
C PHE A 415 28.25 11.50 -16.54
N ALA A 416 27.92 12.67 -17.05
CA ALA A 416 28.08 13.91 -16.30
C ALA A 416 27.12 13.94 -15.11
N THR A 417 27.57 14.55 -14.02
CA THR A 417 26.77 14.71 -12.80
C THR A 417 25.40 15.33 -13.10
N GLY A 418 24.36 14.75 -12.54
CA GLY A 418 22.96 15.17 -12.72
C GLY A 418 22.28 14.66 -13.99
N GLN A 419 22.97 13.89 -14.83
CA GLN A 419 22.33 13.18 -15.93
C GLN A 419 21.54 11.97 -15.41
N GLY A 420 20.41 11.65 -16.05
CA GLY A 420 19.56 10.55 -15.65
C GLY A 420 18.33 10.39 -16.52
N SER A 421 17.33 9.73 -15.99
CA SER A 421 16.04 9.49 -16.65
C SER A 421 14.90 9.86 -15.72
N THR A 422 13.96 10.68 -16.21
CA THR A 422 12.76 11.09 -15.48
C THR A 422 11.53 10.55 -16.21
N GLY A 423 10.75 9.71 -15.53
CA GLY A 423 9.46 9.24 -16.02
C GLY A 423 8.35 10.08 -15.37
N ILE A 424 7.50 10.64 -16.22
CA ILE A 424 6.28 11.36 -15.85
C ILE A 424 5.10 10.47 -16.26
N PHE A 425 4.28 10.13 -15.31
CA PHE A 425 3.13 9.26 -15.51
C PHE A 425 1.89 9.89 -14.89
N THR A 426 0.80 9.95 -15.66
CA THR A 426 -0.50 10.38 -15.17
C THR A 426 -1.54 9.30 -15.45
N GLN A 427 -2.51 9.15 -14.56
CA GLN A 427 -3.63 8.24 -14.76
C GLN A 427 -4.91 8.82 -14.16
N GLU A 428 -5.93 8.95 -15.00
CA GLU A 428 -7.32 9.17 -14.57
C GLU A 428 -8.05 7.82 -14.57
N THR A 429 -8.82 7.56 -13.54
CA THR A 429 -9.63 6.34 -13.41
C THR A 429 -11.05 6.70 -13.05
N ASP A 430 -12.02 6.25 -13.87
CA ASP A 430 -13.45 6.36 -13.62
C ASP A 430 -14.05 4.96 -13.46
N THR A 431 -14.70 4.71 -12.33
CA THR A 431 -15.36 3.41 -12.06
C THR A 431 -16.83 3.61 -11.75
N THR A 432 -17.69 2.85 -12.40
CA THR A 432 -19.11 2.76 -12.11
C THR A 432 -19.47 1.32 -11.80
N SER A 433 -20.18 1.08 -10.69
CA SER A 433 -20.63 -0.26 -10.32
C SER A 433 -22.06 -0.24 -9.83
N PHE A 434 -22.85 -1.23 -10.26
CA PHE A 434 -24.17 -1.55 -9.71
C PHE A 434 -24.13 -2.96 -9.14
N PHE A 435 -24.65 -3.13 -7.94
CA PHE A 435 -24.60 -4.41 -7.25
C PHE A 435 -25.89 -4.70 -6.51
N GLY A 436 -26.16 -5.98 -6.32
CA GLY A 436 -27.27 -6.43 -5.52
C GLY A 436 -27.07 -7.84 -4.98
N GLN A 437 -27.71 -8.11 -3.87
CA GLN A 437 -27.74 -9.40 -3.22
C GLN A 437 -29.15 -9.67 -2.69
N ILE A 438 -29.57 -10.93 -2.74
CA ILE A 438 -30.77 -11.41 -2.11
C ILE A 438 -30.45 -12.65 -1.27
N ASP A 439 -30.92 -12.66 -0.03
CA ASP A 439 -30.86 -13.80 0.87
C ASP A 439 -32.27 -14.38 0.99
N ILE A 440 -32.43 -15.64 0.62
CA ILE A 440 -33.73 -16.34 0.55
C ILE A 440 -33.76 -17.43 1.60
N ASN A 441 -34.61 -17.31 2.60
CA ASN A 441 -34.83 -18.32 3.61
C ASN A 441 -35.71 -19.43 3.04
N LEU A 442 -35.08 -20.51 2.57
CA LEU A 442 -35.74 -21.68 2.01
C LEU A 442 -36.44 -22.51 3.11
N SER A 443 -35.93 -22.43 4.33
CA SER A 443 -36.53 -22.97 5.56
C SER A 443 -35.93 -22.21 6.76
N GLU A 444 -36.40 -22.48 7.97
CA GLU A 444 -35.85 -21.95 9.22
C GLU A 444 -34.33 -22.20 9.39
N LYS A 445 -33.79 -23.21 8.68
CA LYS A 445 -32.41 -23.65 8.80
C LYS A 445 -31.59 -23.47 7.51
N LEU A 446 -32.20 -23.22 6.38
CA LEU A 446 -31.54 -23.20 5.09
C LEU A 446 -31.77 -21.86 4.39
N THR A 447 -30.72 -21.14 4.15
CA THR A 447 -30.73 -19.87 3.42
C THR A 447 -29.88 -19.97 2.15
N ALA A 448 -30.45 -19.53 1.04
CA ALA A 448 -29.72 -19.33 -0.23
C ALA A 448 -29.38 -17.84 -0.40
N ILE A 449 -28.15 -17.56 -0.78
CA ILE A 449 -27.66 -16.21 -1.02
C ILE A 449 -27.23 -16.12 -2.47
N LEU A 450 -27.79 -15.15 -3.18
CA LEU A 450 -27.50 -14.88 -4.58
C LEU A 450 -27.15 -13.40 -4.70
N GLY A 451 -26.00 -13.10 -5.31
CA GLY A 451 -25.55 -11.75 -5.56
C GLY A 451 -24.99 -11.61 -6.96
N ALA A 452 -25.13 -10.42 -7.53
CA ALA A 452 -24.50 -10.04 -8.79
C ALA A 452 -24.08 -8.57 -8.74
N SER A 453 -23.02 -8.25 -9.48
CA SER A 453 -22.61 -6.87 -9.74
C SER A 453 -22.19 -6.71 -11.19
N TYR A 454 -22.46 -5.54 -11.73
CA TYR A 454 -21.87 -5.06 -12.97
C TYR A 454 -20.92 -3.92 -12.65
N ILE A 455 -19.74 -3.98 -13.19
CA ILE A 455 -18.71 -2.97 -13.02
C ILE A 455 -18.16 -2.54 -14.36
N GLU A 456 -17.98 -1.25 -14.55
CA GLU A 456 -17.27 -0.63 -15.66
C GLU A 456 -16.13 0.21 -15.11
N ASP A 457 -14.91 0.01 -15.63
CA ASP A 457 -13.71 0.71 -15.23
C ASP A 457 -13.02 1.28 -16.47
N GLU A 458 -12.91 2.60 -16.53
CA GLU A 458 -12.24 3.32 -17.61
C GLU A 458 -10.98 3.98 -17.06
N LYS A 459 -9.85 3.77 -17.74
CA LYS A 459 -8.57 4.39 -17.39
C LYS A 459 -8.02 5.15 -18.57
N LYS A 460 -7.54 6.37 -18.31
CA LYS A 460 -6.77 7.18 -19.25
C LYS A 460 -5.44 7.49 -18.62
N ALA A 461 -4.37 7.09 -19.28
CA ALA A 461 -3.04 7.29 -18.78
C ALA A 461 -2.13 7.91 -19.83
N THR A 462 -1.19 8.72 -19.38
CA THR A 462 -0.10 9.22 -20.20
C THR A 462 1.22 8.85 -19.55
N GLY A 463 2.23 8.64 -20.37
CA GLY A 463 3.58 8.38 -19.87
C GLY A 463 4.62 8.93 -20.83
N VAL A 464 5.62 9.59 -20.24
CA VAL A 464 6.79 10.03 -20.95
C VAL A 464 8.03 9.78 -20.10
N ASP A 465 9.11 9.36 -20.75
CA ASP A 465 10.41 9.18 -20.11
C ASP A 465 11.44 10.07 -20.79
N VAL A 466 11.95 11.04 -20.04
CA VAL A 466 12.96 12.00 -20.50
C VAL A 466 14.32 11.54 -20.02
N ASN A 467 15.15 11.07 -20.94
CA ASN A 467 16.51 10.66 -20.65
C ASN A 467 17.51 11.77 -21.01
N THR A 468 18.21 12.29 -20.02
CA THR A 468 19.26 13.32 -20.17
C THR A 468 20.68 12.73 -20.21
N ASP A 469 20.82 11.39 -20.04
CA ASP A 469 22.12 10.73 -20.17
C ASP A 469 22.51 10.64 -21.65
N ILE A 470 23.55 11.38 -22.02
CA ILE A 470 24.01 11.49 -23.40
C ILE A 470 24.51 10.16 -23.93
N PHE A 471 25.16 9.33 -23.10
CA PHE A 471 25.66 8.05 -23.54
C PHE A 471 24.53 7.10 -23.95
N SER A 472 23.41 7.14 -23.25
CA SER A 472 22.22 6.33 -23.58
C SER A 472 21.55 6.74 -24.89
N GLN A 473 21.75 7.97 -25.33
CA GLN A 473 21.20 8.48 -26.60
C GLN A 473 22.04 8.09 -27.82
N ILE A 474 23.24 7.53 -27.62
CA ILE A 474 24.15 7.16 -28.70
C ILE A 474 23.76 5.84 -29.33
N GLY A 475 23.48 5.84 -30.64
CA GLY A 475 23.29 4.61 -31.41
C GLY A 475 24.62 3.88 -31.65
N LEU A 476 25.00 2.94 -30.78
CA LEU A 476 26.30 2.23 -30.85
C LEU A 476 26.52 1.48 -32.17
N VAL A 477 25.47 1.00 -32.82
CA VAL A 477 25.56 0.40 -34.16
C VAL A 477 25.85 1.48 -35.20
N GLY A 478 25.13 2.61 -35.13
CA GLY A 478 25.35 3.74 -36.03
C GLY A 478 26.76 4.32 -35.91
N ALA A 479 27.22 4.52 -34.67
CA ALA A 479 28.58 4.96 -34.40
C ALA A 479 29.65 3.97 -34.93
N GLY A 480 29.44 2.67 -34.73
CA GLY A 480 30.27 1.62 -35.32
C GLY A 480 30.28 1.65 -36.86
N THR A 481 29.11 1.86 -37.48
CA THR A 481 28.99 2.00 -38.94
C THR A 481 29.84 3.16 -39.47
N ILE A 482 29.74 4.31 -38.83
CA ILE A 482 30.57 5.50 -39.18
C ILE A 482 32.05 5.16 -39.06
N GLY A 483 32.46 4.51 -37.96
CA GLY A 483 33.87 4.11 -37.77
C GLY A 483 34.37 3.15 -38.87
N PHE A 484 33.59 2.18 -39.26
CA PHE A 484 33.96 1.26 -40.36
C PHE A 484 33.99 1.93 -41.72
N ILE A 485 33.10 2.89 -42.00
CA ILE A 485 33.16 3.70 -43.24
C ILE A 485 34.45 4.54 -43.25
N GLN A 486 34.82 5.15 -42.14
CA GLN A 486 36.09 5.91 -42.01
C GLN A 486 37.32 5.00 -42.16
N ALA A 487 37.19 3.71 -41.80
CA ALA A 487 38.21 2.69 -42.02
C ALA A 487 38.27 2.16 -43.49
N GLY A 488 37.42 2.70 -44.41
CA GLY A 488 37.45 2.40 -45.82
C GLY A 488 36.49 1.28 -46.29
N PHE A 489 35.58 0.82 -45.43
CA PHE A 489 34.55 -0.14 -45.84
C PHE A 489 33.41 0.58 -46.54
N ASP A 490 32.76 -0.08 -47.52
CA ASP A 490 31.54 0.40 -48.11
C ASP A 490 30.38 0.43 -47.10
N PRO A 491 29.35 1.27 -47.27
CA PRO A 491 28.30 1.47 -46.29
C PRO A 491 27.54 0.19 -45.89
N ALA A 492 27.31 -0.75 -46.81
CA ALA A 492 26.58 -1.98 -46.52
C ALA A 492 27.42 -2.94 -45.67
N THR A 493 28.69 -3.13 -46.05
CA THR A 493 29.65 -3.92 -45.26
C THR A 493 29.88 -3.28 -43.90
N ALA A 494 30.05 -1.96 -43.83
CA ALA A 494 30.22 -1.23 -42.57
C ALA A 494 29.02 -1.44 -41.61
N ALA A 495 27.79 -1.38 -42.10
CA ALA A 495 26.59 -1.62 -41.31
C ALA A 495 26.50 -3.08 -40.81
N ALA A 496 26.87 -4.05 -41.66
CA ALA A 496 26.90 -5.45 -41.27
C ALA A 496 27.95 -5.73 -40.19
N LEU A 497 29.15 -5.15 -40.32
CA LEU A 497 30.21 -5.25 -39.31
C LEU A 497 29.82 -4.55 -38.01
N ALA A 498 29.19 -3.40 -38.08
CA ALA A 498 28.74 -2.65 -36.92
C ALA A 498 27.62 -3.34 -36.11
N ALA A 499 26.80 -4.15 -36.80
CA ALA A 499 25.76 -4.96 -36.12
C ALA A 499 26.33 -6.21 -35.46
N ASN A 500 27.56 -6.63 -35.77
CA ASN A 500 28.17 -7.83 -35.23
C ASN A 500 28.94 -7.56 -33.93
N PRO A 501 28.48 -8.05 -32.75
CA PRO A 501 29.15 -7.81 -31.46
C PRO A 501 30.54 -8.41 -31.36
N ALA A 502 30.89 -9.39 -32.17
CA ALA A 502 32.26 -9.95 -32.21
C ALA A 502 33.26 -8.98 -32.87
N VAL A 503 32.79 -8.05 -33.68
CA VAL A 503 33.60 -7.09 -34.43
C VAL A 503 33.46 -5.66 -33.89
N ASN A 504 32.24 -5.20 -33.67
CA ASN A 504 31.95 -3.89 -33.10
C ASN A 504 32.06 -3.94 -31.56
N ARG A 505 33.22 -3.62 -31.04
CA ARG A 505 33.50 -3.58 -29.60
C ARG A 505 32.67 -2.54 -28.85
N LEU A 506 32.16 -1.50 -29.52
CA LEU A 506 31.27 -0.51 -28.88
C LEU A 506 29.99 -1.15 -28.34
N LEU A 507 29.53 -2.26 -28.93
CA LEU A 507 28.34 -2.98 -28.45
C LEU A 507 28.57 -3.62 -27.05
N GLY A 508 29.79 -3.84 -26.64
CA GLY A 508 30.12 -4.28 -25.27
C GLY A 508 29.76 -3.23 -24.20
N PHE A 509 29.67 -1.98 -24.59
CA PHE A 509 29.26 -0.88 -23.68
C PHE A 509 27.75 -0.67 -23.62
N ARG A 510 26.96 -1.48 -24.32
CA ARG A 510 25.50 -1.37 -24.28
C ARG A 510 24.91 -1.54 -22.88
N ALA A 511 25.58 -2.28 -22.01
CA ALA A 511 25.18 -2.45 -20.61
C ALA A 511 25.23 -1.14 -19.78
N PHE A 512 25.92 -0.11 -20.27
CA PHE A 512 25.95 1.21 -19.65
C PHE A 512 24.90 2.17 -20.20
N GLN A 513 24.14 1.74 -21.21
CA GLN A 513 23.04 2.53 -21.75
C GLN A 513 21.77 2.25 -20.96
N PHE A 514 21.15 3.29 -20.45
CA PHE A 514 19.86 3.22 -19.82
C PHE A 514 18.77 3.33 -20.87
N LEU A 515 18.01 2.28 -21.05
CA LEU A 515 16.82 2.33 -21.88
C LEU A 515 15.75 3.15 -21.15
N PRO A 516 14.90 3.89 -21.88
CA PRO A 516 13.72 4.51 -21.31
C PRO A 516 12.93 3.47 -20.48
N ARG A 517 12.50 3.85 -19.27
CA ARG A 517 11.71 2.97 -18.39
C ARG A 517 10.37 2.62 -19.00
N MET A 518 9.83 3.53 -19.79
CA MET A 518 8.61 3.34 -20.57
C MET A 518 8.75 4.01 -21.94
N GLN A 519 8.05 3.48 -22.93
CA GLN A 519 7.85 4.21 -24.18
C GLN A 519 6.78 5.28 -23.96
N PRO A 520 6.96 6.50 -24.53
CA PRO A 520 5.92 7.51 -24.40
C PRO A 520 4.58 7.00 -24.92
N PHE A 521 3.52 7.22 -24.16
CA PHE A 521 2.15 6.93 -24.58
C PHE A 521 1.22 8.08 -24.17
N PRO A 522 0.10 8.31 -24.91
CA PRO A 522 -0.37 7.50 -26.05
C PRO A 522 0.57 7.52 -27.24
N ASN A 523 0.65 6.40 -27.96
CA ASN A 523 1.42 6.23 -29.19
C ASN A 523 0.66 5.33 -30.19
N VAL A 524 1.28 4.97 -31.33
CA VAL A 524 0.63 4.17 -32.39
C VAL A 524 0.22 2.76 -31.89
N GLY A 525 0.97 2.19 -30.92
CA GLY A 525 0.73 0.85 -30.40
C GLY A 525 -0.07 0.83 -29.08
N GLU A 526 -0.05 1.94 -28.34
CA GLU A 526 -0.66 2.07 -27.03
C GLU A 526 -1.47 3.36 -26.96
N SER A 527 -2.80 3.23 -26.85
CA SER A 527 -3.71 4.37 -26.81
C SER A 527 -3.63 5.17 -25.51
N GLY A 528 -3.04 4.61 -24.46
CA GLY A 528 -3.11 5.14 -23.11
C GLY A 528 -4.49 5.00 -22.48
N GLN A 529 -5.38 4.22 -23.07
CA GLN A 529 -6.75 4.05 -22.59
C GLN A 529 -7.09 2.58 -22.46
N SER A 530 -7.74 2.21 -21.36
CA SER A 530 -8.44 0.94 -21.23
C SER A 530 -9.86 1.19 -20.77
N LYS A 531 -10.75 0.31 -21.19
CA LYS A 531 -12.12 0.25 -20.73
C LYS A 531 -12.48 -1.21 -20.55
N ASP A 532 -12.66 -1.57 -19.30
CA ASP A 532 -12.95 -2.94 -18.91
C ASP A 532 -14.32 -3.00 -18.22
N ASP A 533 -15.11 -3.99 -18.56
CA ASP A 533 -16.36 -4.27 -17.87
C ASP A 533 -16.44 -5.74 -17.43
N ASN A 534 -17.12 -6.00 -16.34
CA ASN A 534 -17.27 -7.35 -15.81
C ASN A 534 -18.58 -7.53 -15.05
N VAL A 535 -19.07 -8.76 -15.05
CA VAL A 535 -20.16 -9.20 -14.18
C VAL A 535 -19.61 -10.18 -13.17
N ASP A 536 -19.61 -9.79 -11.90
CA ASP A 536 -19.30 -10.69 -10.80
C ASP A 536 -20.57 -11.28 -10.20
N TYR A 537 -20.46 -12.50 -9.68
CA TYR A 537 -21.59 -13.17 -9.03
C TYR A 537 -21.15 -13.94 -7.80
N THR A 538 -22.10 -14.12 -6.90
CA THR A 538 -22.00 -14.95 -5.70
C THR A 538 -23.23 -15.83 -5.61
N ALA A 539 -23.02 -17.12 -5.35
CA ALA A 539 -24.08 -18.07 -5.03
C ALA A 539 -23.63 -18.95 -3.86
N LYS A 540 -24.37 -18.90 -2.75
CA LYS A 540 -24.03 -19.61 -1.51
C LYS A 540 -25.27 -20.27 -0.90
N LEU A 541 -25.05 -21.35 -0.17
CA LEU A 541 -26.03 -21.96 0.70
C LEU A 541 -25.47 -21.97 2.12
N THR A 542 -26.30 -21.61 3.08
CA THR A 542 -25.99 -21.68 4.51
C THR A 542 -27.00 -22.59 5.18
N TYR A 543 -26.52 -23.55 5.96
CA TYR A 543 -27.35 -24.45 6.75
C TYR A 543 -27.02 -24.31 8.24
N LEU A 544 -28.02 -23.93 9.01
CA LEU A 544 -27.95 -23.84 10.47
C LEU A 544 -28.18 -25.22 11.08
N VAL A 545 -27.12 -25.87 11.52
CA VAL A 545 -27.19 -27.20 12.16
C VAL A 545 -27.89 -27.06 13.51
N ASN A 546 -27.48 -26.08 14.30
CA ASN A 546 -28.08 -25.63 15.56
C ASN A 546 -27.67 -24.19 15.83
N ASP A 547 -28.12 -23.60 16.93
CA ASP A 547 -27.88 -22.19 17.27
C ASP A 547 -26.37 -21.79 17.35
N ASN A 548 -25.47 -22.76 17.53
CA ASN A 548 -24.05 -22.56 17.67
C ASN A 548 -23.22 -23.02 16.46
N ILE A 549 -23.82 -23.71 15.50
CA ILE A 549 -23.10 -24.30 14.36
C ILE A 549 -23.84 -24.01 13.06
N SER A 550 -23.20 -23.28 12.18
CA SER A 550 -23.62 -23.11 10.79
C SER A 550 -22.58 -23.71 9.83
N VAL A 551 -23.02 -24.20 8.70
CA VAL A 551 -22.18 -24.71 7.62
C VAL A 551 -22.60 -24.00 6.34
N TYR A 552 -21.62 -23.51 5.60
CA TYR A 552 -21.91 -22.88 4.32
C TYR A 552 -20.98 -23.37 3.21
N GLY A 553 -21.42 -23.24 1.98
CA GLY A 553 -20.65 -23.50 0.79
C GLY A 553 -21.16 -22.68 -0.38
N GLY A 554 -20.29 -22.37 -1.32
CA GLY A 554 -20.69 -21.56 -2.46
C GLY A 554 -19.54 -21.20 -3.39
N ILE A 555 -19.88 -20.39 -4.38
CA ILE A 555 -18.95 -19.84 -5.37
C ILE A 555 -19.07 -18.31 -5.39
N SER A 556 -17.95 -17.64 -5.61
CA SER A 556 -17.87 -16.19 -5.82
C SER A 556 -16.81 -15.89 -6.86
N THR A 557 -17.07 -14.90 -7.70
CA THR A 557 -16.07 -14.37 -8.63
C THR A 557 -15.50 -13.05 -8.13
N GLY A 558 -14.43 -12.59 -8.75
CA GLY A 558 -13.81 -11.31 -8.46
C GLY A 558 -13.09 -10.76 -9.65
N PHE A 559 -13.18 -9.45 -9.83
CA PHE A 559 -12.62 -8.69 -10.93
C PHE A 559 -11.50 -7.77 -10.46
N LYS A 560 -10.48 -7.66 -11.30
CA LYS A 560 -9.40 -6.71 -11.17
C LYS A 560 -9.12 -6.13 -12.56
N SER A 561 -9.21 -4.82 -12.71
CA SER A 561 -8.88 -4.09 -13.95
C SER A 561 -7.39 -3.79 -14.08
#